data_b4d3a74b58673a84441f2be7efde98f9
#
_entry.id   b4d3a74b58673a84441f2be7efde98f9
#
_cell.length_a   1.000
_cell.length_b   1.000
_cell.length_c   1.000
_cell.angle_alpha   90.00
_cell.angle_beta   90.00
_cell.angle_gamma   90.00
#
_symmetry.space_group_name_H-M   'P 1'
#
loop_
_entity.id
_entity.type
_entity.pdbx_description
1 polymer ?
#
loop_
_entity_poly.entity_id
_entity_poly.type
_entity_poly.pdbx_seq_one_letter_code
_entity_poly.pdbx_strand_id
1 'polypeptide(L)'
;MEFESVENRSTQALENIEPNRNIYTKDKQKIIDEYGFNKDRENIDAMRGYIQKNQPRFYENFELIDFIGSGSTGVVYKGKSKNKDNKQFYAFKFCIQNNKSSRKSINRYREIYNQKQFHHKYIVQIFAFYKINDTDFFSVSELGTYGNLDYFLHYFLKKLILSETFINYITKPILEGLNYMHKKHFLHLDIKKGNIILNAEMNIKLIDFSSTFCFKDYQPNDLIIFPMIGTGRYMPPEVLNKTKMEVKYGGKIDVYALGVTLYNLAFGIYPYGLSNIKADDYTKMAEHLNTANLEFPRNIEISRKFENFLRKTLEKDYIKRYSIKDALEDPWVKGWDIISEEKENTGILENFIIKLISDDISKFNQYIK
;
A
#
# COMPACT_ATOMS: atom_id res chain seq x y z
N MET A 1 -8.18 29.38 9.19
CA MET A 1 -8.98 28.18 9.56
C MET A 1 -8.08 27.31 10.41
N GLU A 2 -8.24 27.41 11.70
CA GLU A 2 -7.54 26.60 12.70
C GLU A 2 -8.06 25.17 12.58
N PHE A 3 -7.16 24.21 12.46
CA PHE A 3 -7.52 22.81 12.43
C PHE A 3 -7.59 22.30 13.88
N GLU A 4 -8.80 22.05 14.34
CA GLU A 4 -9.04 21.42 15.64
C GLU A 4 -8.36 20.05 15.71
N SER A 5 -7.70 19.79 16.81
CA SER A 5 -7.10 18.51 17.16
C SER A 5 -8.18 17.44 17.33
N VAL A 6 -8.02 16.30 16.67
CA VAL A 6 -8.89 15.12 16.79
C VAL A 6 -8.54 14.36 18.08
N GLU A 7 -8.45 15.06 19.22
CA GLU A 7 -8.04 14.46 20.49
C GLU A 7 -9.13 13.68 21.24
N ASN A 8 -10.42 13.78 20.87
CA ASN A 8 -11.48 13.36 21.79
C ASN A 8 -12.31 12.12 21.41
N ARG A 9 -11.94 11.31 20.40
CA ARG A 9 -12.71 10.09 20.09
C ARG A 9 -11.92 8.78 19.96
N SER A 10 -10.61 8.79 20.03
CA SER A 10 -9.78 7.58 19.83
C SER A 10 -9.13 7.02 21.08
N THR A 11 -9.17 7.72 22.21
CA THR A 11 -8.53 7.28 23.48
C THR A 11 -9.25 6.10 24.14
N GLN A 12 -10.53 5.91 23.94
CA GLN A 12 -11.28 4.78 24.52
C GLN A 12 -11.16 3.44 23.80
N ALA A 13 -10.71 3.45 22.54
CA ALA A 13 -10.53 2.21 21.75
C ALA A 13 -9.13 1.56 21.92
N LEU A 14 -8.21 2.22 22.60
CA LEU A 14 -6.79 1.82 22.68
C LEU A 14 -6.40 1.13 24.01
N GLU A 15 -7.33 0.96 24.95
CA GLU A 15 -7.01 0.47 26.29
C GLU A 15 -6.85 -1.06 26.45
N ASN A 16 -7.09 -1.88 25.43
CA ASN A 16 -7.18 -3.34 25.60
C ASN A 16 -6.32 -4.22 24.69
N ILE A 17 -5.18 -3.74 24.16
CA ILE A 17 -4.29 -4.62 23.39
C ILE A 17 -2.89 -4.66 24.03
N GLU A 18 -2.60 -5.75 24.73
CA GLU A 18 -1.23 -6.05 25.18
C GLU A 18 -0.31 -6.39 23.98
N PRO A 19 0.82 -5.69 23.82
CA PRO A 19 1.80 -6.04 22.80
C PRO A 19 2.83 -7.00 23.39
N ASN A 20 2.61 -8.29 23.27
CA ASN A 20 3.65 -9.24 23.58
C ASN A 20 4.07 -9.97 22.31
N ARG A 21 5.27 -9.62 21.76
CA ARG A 21 6.23 -10.57 21.19
C ARG A 21 7.43 -9.90 20.51
N ASN A 22 8.52 -9.87 21.24
CA ASN A 22 9.89 -9.61 20.79
C ASN A 22 10.51 -10.82 20.05
N ILE A 23 9.96 -11.27 18.94
CA ILE A 23 10.54 -12.44 18.22
C ILE A 23 11.52 -12.01 17.10
N TYR A 24 11.48 -10.75 16.65
CA TYR A 24 12.22 -10.31 15.44
C TYR A 24 13.28 -9.22 15.65
N THR A 25 13.65 -8.88 16.89
CA THR A 25 14.57 -7.76 17.14
C THR A 25 16.06 -8.06 16.89
N LYS A 26 16.50 -9.33 16.99
CA LYS A 26 17.92 -9.69 16.80
C LYS A 26 18.33 -9.79 15.32
N ASP A 27 17.46 -10.32 14.46
CA ASP A 27 17.76 -10.44 13.03
C ASP A 27 17.65 -9.11 12.28
N LYS A 28 16.77 -8.22 12.75
CA LYS A 28 16.57 -6.90 12.17
C LYS A 28 17.82 -6.01 12.24
N GLN A 29 18.56 -6.05 13.34
CA GLN A 29 19.79 -5.28 13.51
C GLN A 29 20.90 -5.78 12.59
N LYS A 30 21.01 -7.09 12.41
CA LYS A 30 21.99 -7.71 11.51
C LYS A 30 21.74 -7.34 10.04
N ILE A 31 20.47 -7.29 9.63
CA ILE A 31 20.05 -6.89 8.27
C ILE A 31 20.31 -5.39 8.03
N ILE A 32 20.06 -4.53 9.02
CA ILE A 32 20.33 -3.10 8.95
C ILE A 32 21.83 -2.83 8.80
N ASP A 33 22.67 -3.56 9.51
CA ASP A 33 24.11 -3.40 9.49
C ASP A 33 24.76 -3.94 8.20
N GLU A 34 24.18 -4.96 7.59
CA GLU A 34 24.71 -5.63 6.39
C GLU A 34 24.42 -4.88 5.07
N TYR A 35 23.37 -4.04 5.02
CA TYR A 35 22.91 -3.36 3.80
C TYR A 35 23.06 -1.81 3.81
N GLY A 36 23.87 -1.26 4.72
CA GLY A 36 24.33 0.13 4.61
C GLY A 36 23.36 1.20 5.07
N PHE A 37 22.38 0.88 5.92
CA PHE A 37 21.45 1.85 6.52
C PHE A 37 22.11 2.81 7.55
N ASN A 38 23.43 2.76 7.71
CA ASN A 38 24.18 3.68 8.60
C ASN A 38 24.14 5.16 8.17
N LYS A 39 23.84 5.43 6.88
CA LYS A 39 23.64 6.82 6.40
C LYS A 39 22.38 7.47 6.98
N ASP A 40 21.42 6.68 7.47
CA ASP A 40 20.11 7.18 7.89
C ASP A 40 20.07 7.58 9.38
N ARG A 41 21.05 7.18 10.21
CA ARG A 41 21.15 7.66 11.59
C ARG A 41 21.49 9.15 11.65
N GLU A 42 22.36 9.64 10.79
CA GLU A 42 22.67 11.07 10.67
C GLU A 42 21.42 11.87 10.27
N ASN A 43 20.60 11.33 9.37
CA ASN A 43 19.33 11.95 8.95
C ASN A 43 18.29 11.98 10.07
N ILE A 44 18.21 10.98 10.94
CA ILE A 44 17.23 10.95 12.04
C ILE A 44 17.59 12.00 13.11
N ASP A 45 18.85 12.20 13.43
CA ASP A 45 19.28 13.21 14.41
C ASP A 45 19.12 14.63 13.87
N ALA A 46 19.38 14.84 12.58
CA ALA A 46 19.05 16.08 11.91
C ALA A 46 17.54 16.37 11.93
N MET A 47 16.72 15.34 11.70
CA MET A 47 15.26 15.46 11.76
C MET A 47 14.78 15.73 13.20
N ARG A 48 15.34 15.07 14.21
CA ARG A 48 15.05 15.34 15.63
C ARG A 48 15.36 16.79 15.98
N GLY A 49 16.53 17.31 15.58
CA GLY A 49 16.92 18.71 15.78
C GLY A 49 15.97 19.68 15.07
N TYR A 50 15.58 19.37 13.82
CA TYR A 50 14.62 20.17 13.08
C TYR A 50 13.25 20.23 13.77
N ILE A 51 12.73 19.10 14.28
CA ILE A 51 11.45 19.03 14.98
C ILE A 51 11.54 19.74 16.33
N GLN A 52 12.62 19.54 17.09
CA GLN A 52 12.82 20.21 18.37
C GLN A 52 12.77 21.73 18.23
N LYS A 53 13.35 22.26 17.17
CA LYS A 53 13.37 23.71 16.88
C LYS A 53 12.01 24.23 16.42
N ASN A 54 11.30 23.49 15.56
CA ASN A 54 10.12 24.00 14.85
C ASN A 54 8.79 23.52 15.47
N GLN A 55 8.81 22.41 16.22
CA GLN A 55 7.64 21.80 16.87
C GLN A 55 8.00 21.27 18.27
N PRO A 56 8.40 22.14 19.23
CA PRO A 56 8.88 21.72 20.55
C PRO A 56 7.86 20.91 21.33
N ARG A 57 6.58 21.28 21.29
CA ARG A 57 5.50 20.51 21.97
C ARG A 57 5.36 19.10 21.45
N PHE A 58 5.54 18.89 20.12
CA PHE A 58 5.54 17.55 19.56
C PHE A 58 6.79 16.78 20.03
N TYR A 59 7.96 17.40 20.01
CA TYR A 59 9.21 16.79 20.43
C TYR A 59 9.18 16.37 21.92
N GLU A 60 8.46 17.11 22.76
CA GLU A 60 8.24 16.77 24.18
C GLU A 60 7.41 15.49 24.35
N ASN A 61 6.47 15.23 23.44
CA ASN A 61 5.49 14.14 23.57
C ASN A 61 5.85 12.89 22.77
N PHE A 62 6.69 13.00 21.72
CA PHE A 62 7.03 11.90 20.83
C PHE A 62 8.54 11.77 20.63
N GLU A 63 8.96 10.54 20.35
CA GLU A 63 10.33 10.18 20.04
C GLU A 63 10.38 9.49 18.68
N LEU A 64 11.23 9.99 17.75
CA LEU A 64 11.56 9.26 16.53
C LEU A 64 12.61 8.19 16.87
N ILE A 65 12.41 6.97 16.38
CA ILE A 65 13.24 5.80 16.72
C ILE A 65 14.10 5.38 15.53
N ASP A 66 13.47 5.09 14.40
CA ASP A 66 14.11 4.56 13.20
C ASP A 66 13.60 5.24 11.94
N PHE A 67 14.47 5.36 10.93
CA PHE A 67 14.06 5.63 9.56
C PHE A 67 13.38 4.39 8.98
N ILE A 68 12.24 4.55 8.29
CA ILE A 68 11.52 3.45 7.66
C ILE A 68 11.65 3.49 6.14
N GLY A 69 11.65 4.69 5.56
CA GLY A 69 11.73 4.84 4.11
C GLY A 69 11.58 6.27 3.63
N SER A 70 11.85 6.46 2.35
CA SER A 70 11.65 7.73 1.65
C SER A 70 10.99 7.49 0.31
N GLY A 71 10.25 8.49 -0.15
CA GLY A 71 9.58 8.48 -1.44
C GLY A 71 9.43 9.88 -2.03
N SER A 72 8.75 9.98 -3.17
CA SER A 72 8.52 11.25 -3.86
C SER A 72 7.76 12.27 -3.02
N THR A 73 7.02 11.82 -2.01
CA THR A 73 6.14 12.64 -1.17
C THR A 73 6.74 13.00 0.19
N GLY A 74 7.84 12.34 0.61
CA GLY A 74 8.46 12.63 1.90
C GLY A 74 9.30 11.50 2.47
N VAL A 75 9.72 11.67 3.72
CA VAL A 75 10.48 10.69 4.50
C VAL A 75 9.64 10.17 5.66
N VAL A 76 9.75 8.88 5.97
CA VAL A 76 8.95 8.22 7.00
C VAL A 76 9.85 7.65 8.08
N TYR A 77 9.51 7.97 9.34
CA TYR A 77 10.18 7.45 10.52
C TYR A 77 9.21 6.65 11.37
N LYS A 78 9.72 5.60 12.03
CA LYS A 78 9.08 4.96 13.16
C LYS A 78 9.30 5.81 14.39
N GLY A 79 8.27 5.96 15.21
CA GLY A 79 8.39 6.62 16.51
C GLY A 79 7.35 6.11 17.49
N LYS A 80 7.41 6.62 18.70
CA LYS A 80 6.48 6.29 19.80
C LYS A 80 6.14 7.53 20.63
N SER A 81 5.06 7.45 21.40
CA SER A 81 4.78 8.42 22.44
C SER A 81 5.82 8.30 23.57
N LYS A 82 6.19 9.43 24.17
CA LYS A 82 7.00 9.48 25.41
C LYS A 82 6.15 9.21 26.67
N ASN A 83 4.82 9.18 26.54
CA ASN A 83 3.95 8.70 27.60
C ASN A 83 4.20 7.19 27.80
N LYS A 84 4.61 6.81 29.01
CA LYS A 84 4.97 5.44 29.38
C LYS A 84 3.80 4.44 29.29
N ASP A 85 2.57 4.93 29.43
CA ASP A 85 1.36 4.12 29.35
C ASP A 85 0.99 3.80 27.91
N ASN A 86 1.47 4.60 26.94
CA ASN A 86 1.25 4.37 25.51
C ASN A 86 2.46 3.64 24.88
N LYS A 87 2.34 2.34 24.72
CA LYS A 87 3.39 1.48 24.13
C LYS A 87 3.30 1.38 22.60
N GLN A 88 2.35 2.07 21.97
CA GLN A 88 2.12 1.99 20.53
C GLN A 88 3.23 2.68 19.73
N PHE A 89 3.60 2.06 18.61
CA PHE A 89 4.46 2.67 17.59
C PHE A 89 3.63 3.28 16.48
N TYR A 90 4.16 4.36 15.92
CA TYR A 90 3.53 5.15 14.87
C TYR A 90 4.48 5.35 13.69
N ALA A 91 3.90 5.59 12.52
CA ALA A 91 4.62 6.09 11.36
C ALA A 91 4.48 7.63 11.31
N PHE A 92 5.62 8.32 11.22
CA PHE A 92 5.72 9.77 11.09
C PHE A 92 6.20 10.11 9.69
N LYS A 93 5.30 10.57 8.81
CA LYS A 93 5.65 10.95 7.43
C LYS A 93 5.86 12.46 7.37
N PHE A 94 7.11 12.86 7.15
CA PHE A 94 7.52 14.26 7.00
C PHE A 94 7.58 14.63 5.52
N CYS A 95 6.85 15.67 5.16
CA CYS A 95 6.83 16.30 3.87
C CYS A 95 7.55 17.64 3.97
N ILE A 96 8.87 17.65 3.74
CA ILE A 96 9.72 18.84 3.82
C ILE A 96 10.11 19.25 2.43
N GLN A 97 9.99 20.53 2.13
CA GLN A 97 10.26 21.08 0.81
C GLN A 97 11.55 21.88 0.80
N ASN A 98 12.56 21.36 0.12
CA ASN A 98 13.83 22.06 -0.08
C ASN A 98 13.76 23.17 -1.15
N ASN A 99 12.69 23.23 -1.96
CA ASN A 99 12.51 24.21 -3.04
C ASN A 99 11.07 24.74 -3.11
N LYS A 100 10.89 26.06 -3.24
CA LYS A 100 9.62 26.83 -3.21
C LYS A 100 8.68 26.60 -4.42
N SER A 101 8.45 25.40 -4.86
CA SER A 101 7.45 25.15 -5.92
C SER A 101 6.07 24.94 -5.30
N SER A 102 5.22 25.96 -5.38
CA SER A 102 3.85 26.00 -4.81
C SER A 102 2.92 24.88 -5.26
N ARG A 103 3.08 24.35 -6.48
CA ARG A 103 2.24 23.24 -7.00
C ARG A 103 2.44 21.92 -6.26
N LYS A 104 3.66 21.58 -5.83
CA LYS A 104 3.94 20.35 -5.07
C LYS A 104 3.34 20.39 -3.66
N SER A 105 3.30 21.56 -3.03
CA SER A 105 2.69 21.74 -1.70
C SER A 105 1.18 21.47 -1.72
N ILE A 106 0.48 22.00 -2.72
CA ILE A 106 -0.99 21.84 -2.87
C ILE A 106 -1.36 20.37 -3.02
N ASN A 107 -0.60 19.59 -3.81
CA ASN A 107 -0.87 18.17 -4.00
C ASN A 107 -0.68 17.36 -2.73
N ARG A 108 0.31 17.71 -1.90
CA ARG A 108 0.57 17.04 -0.60
C ARG A 108 -0.52 17.33 0.43
N TYR A 109 -1.03 18.57 0.50
CA TYR A 109 -2.20 18.89 1.34
C TYR A 109 -3.43 18.10 0.89
N ARG A 110 -3.62 17.93 -0.41
CA ARG A 110 -4.72 17.13 -0.97
C ARG A 110 -4.61 15.67 -0.54
N GLU A 111 -3.42 15.07 -0.55
CA GLU A 111 -3.20 13.70 -0.06
C GLU A 111 -3.75 13.52 1.34
N ILE A 112 -3.32 14.37 2.28
CA ILE A 112 -3.73 14.26 3.68
C ILE A 112 -5.21 14.59 3.86
N TYR A 113 -5.72 15.60 3.15
CA TYR A 113 -7.13 15.94 3.17
C TYR A 113 -8.00 14.77 2.70
N ASN A 114 -7.59 14.08 1.64
CA ASN A 114 -8.28 12.91 1.13
C ASN A 114 -8.19 11.75 2.13
N GLN A 115 -7.01 11.48 2.65
CA GLN A 115 -6.79 10.37 3.59
C GLN A 115 -7.57 10.52 4.89
N LYS A 116 -7.73 11.74 5.40
CA LYS A 116 -8.56 12.01 6.61
C LYS A 116 -10.03 11.61 6.45
N GLN A 117 -10.53 11.48 5.23
CA GLN A 117 -11.91 11.07 4.98
C GLN A 117 -12.12 9.55 5.04
N PHE A 118 -11.01 8.79 5.11
CA PHE A 118 -11.06 7.34 5.08
C PHE A 118 -10.92 6.76 6.49
N HIS A 119 -11.97 6.04 6.93
CA HIS A 119 -12.00 5.28 8.17
C HIS A 119 -12.44 3.85 7.84
N HIS A 120 -11.47 2.98 7.62
CA HIS A 120 -11.72 1.60 7.20
C HIS A 120 -10.61 0.67 7.68
N LYS A 121 -10.95 -0.55 8.08
CA LYS A 121 -9.99 -1.53 8.64
C LYS A 121 -8.80 -1.83 7.73
N TYR A 122 -8.97 -1.71 6.41
CA TYR A 122 -7.93 -1.98 5.41
C TYR A 122 -7.34 -0.72 4.75
N ILE A 123 -7.56 0.42 5.36
CA ILE A 123 -6.93 1.69 4.97
C ILE A 123 -6.17 2.21 6.19
N VAL A 124 -4.92 2.66 5.98
CA VAL A 124 -4.11 3.20 7.07
C VAL A 124 -4.80 4.41 7.70
N GLN A 125 -4.95 4.39 9.03
CA GLN A 125 -5.55 5.48 9.78
C GLN A 125 -4.52 6.58 10.03
N ILE A 126 -4.88 7.84 9.71
CA ILE A 126 -4.16 9.02 10.22
C ILE A 126 -4.73 9.40 11.57
N PHE A 127 -3.86 9.54 12.57
CA PHE A 127 -4.21 10.00 13.91
C PHE A 127 -4.08 11.52 14.06
N ALA A 128 -3.02 12.09 13.47
CA ALA A 128 -2.74 13.51 13.58
C ALA A 128 -2.02 14.05 12.33
N PHE A 129 -2.15 15.37 12.17
CA PHE A 129 -1.47 16.13 11.14
C PHE A 129 -0.98 17.44 11.73
N TYR A 130 0.26 17.79 11.45
CA TYR A 130 0.92 18.99 11.95
C TYR A 130 1.49 19.81 10.81
N LYS A 131 1.10 21.08 10.76
CA LYS A 131 1.74 22.06 9.87
C LYS A 131 2.96 22.61 10.60
N ILE A 132 4.14 22.51 9.99
CA ILE A 132 5.37 23.06 10.53
C ILE A 132 5.53 24.53 10.07
N ASN A 133 5.32 24.77 8.79
CA ASN A 133 5.30 26.07 8.14
C ASN A 133 4.41 26.02 6.89
N ASP A 134 4.48 27.01 6.01
CA ASP A 134 3.62 27.06 4.83
C ASP A 134 3.90 25.96 3.79
N THR A 135 5.05 25.32 3.85
CA THR A 135 5.48 24.29 2.89
C THR A 135 5.72 22.93 3.52
N ASP A 136 6.03 22.90 4.82
CA ASP A 136 6.45 21.70 5.52
C ASP A 136 5.38 21.27 6.51
N PHE A 137 5.15 19.98 6.55
CA PHE A 137 4.20 19.35 7.46
C PHE A 137 4.57 17.89 7.71
N PHE A 138 3.93 17.28 8.69
CA PHE A 138 4.02 15.84 8.89
C PHE A 138 2.70 15.26 9.36
N SER A 139 2.53 13.97 9.11
CA SER A 139 1.40 13.19 9.59
C SER A 139 1.87 12.08 10.51
N VAL A 140 0.99 11.70 11.45
CA VAL A 140 1.14 10.55 12.35
C VAL A 140 0.07 9.54 11.97
N SER A 141 0.47 8.31 11.67
CA SER A 141 -0.43 7.25 11.24
C SER A 141 -0.09 5.90 11.86
N GLU A 142 -0.94 4.92 11.61
CA GLU A 142 -0.64 3.52 11.90
C GLU A 142 0.70 3.11 11.28
N LEU A 143 1.43 2.27 12.00
CA LEU A 143 2.70 1.70 11.53
C LEU A 143 2.47 0.37 10.84
N GLY A 144 2.99 0.23 9.62
CA GLY A 144 3.18 -1.07 8.99
C GLY A 144 4.39 -1.78 9.61
N THR A 145 4.18 -2.60 10.61
CA THR A 145 5.24 -3.23 11.40
C THR A 145 6.17 -4.09 10.55
N TYR A 146 5.62 -4.75 9.54
CA TYR A 146 6.38 -5.59 8.60
C TYR A 146 6.72 -4.84 7.29
N GLY A 147 6.51 -3.52 7.25
CA GLY A 147 6.74 -2.70 6.07
C GLY A 147 5.67 -2.90 4.98
N ASN A 148 5.97 -2.43 3.78
CA ASN A 148 5.14 -2.71 2.61
C ASN A 148 5.48 -4.08 1.99
N LEU A 149 4.67 -4.55 1.05
CA LEU A 149 4.87 -5.86 0.43
C LEU A 149 6.20 -5.97 -0.34
N ASP A 150 6.73 -4.88 -0.92
CA ASP A 150 8.05 -4.90 -1.54
C ASP A 150 9.15 -5.16 -0.49
N TYR A 151 9.08 -4.44 0.63
CA TYR A 151 10.01 -4.63 1.74
C TYR A 151 9.85 -6.02 2.35
N PHE A 152 8.62 -6.47 2.59
CA PHE A 152 8.30 -7.78 3.13
C PHE A 152 8.87 -8.91 2.25
N LEU A 153 8.65 -8.85 0.94
CA LEU A 153 9.20 -9.81 -0.02
C LEU A 153 10.72 -9.81 -0.03
N HIS A 154 11.33 -8.63 -0.07
CA HIS A 154 12.77 -8.51 -0.21
C HIS A 154 13.53 -8.95 1.05
N TYR A 155 13.08 -8.52 2.22
CA TYR A 155 13.82 -8.71 3.48
C TYR A 155 13.40 -9.96 4.25
N PHE A 156 12.12 -10.28 4.29
CA PHE A 156 11.64 -11.46 5.03
C PHE A 156 11.63 -12.72 4.17
N LEU A 157 11.26 -12.61 2.91
CA LEU A 157 11.11 -13.76 2.01
C LEU A 157 12.24 -13.88 0.97
N LYS A 158 13.30 -13.05 1.05
CA LYS A 158 14.48 -13.09 0.16
C LYS A 158 14.11 -13.12 -1.34
N LYS A 159 13.22 -12.25 -1.76
CA LYS A 159 12.69 -12.14 -3.14
C LYS A 159 11.83 -13.33 -3.60
N LEU A 160 11.22 -14.04 -2.69
CA LEU A 160 10.34 -15.15 -3.04
C LEU A 160 9.09 -14.68 -3.78
N ILE A 161 8.61 -15.58 -4.62
CA ILE A 161 7.27 -15.55 -5.17
C ILE A 161 6.31 -16.01 -4.08
N LEU A 162 5.20 -15.30 -3.89
CA LEU A 162 4.21 -15.66 -2.88
C LEU A 162 3.35 -16.84 -3.35
N SER A 163 2.96 -17.70 -2.41
CA SER A 163 1.96 -18.73 -2.65
C SER A 163 0.62 -18.11 -3.06
N GLU A 164 -0.13 -18.82 -3.87
CA GLU A 164 -1.47 -18.42 -4.26
C GLU A 164 -2.37 -18.20 -3.03
N THR A 165 -2.21 -19.00 -1.97
CA THR A 165 -2.99 -18.87 -0.74
C THR A 165 -2.70 -17.54 -0.03
N PHE A 166 -1.44 -17.11 0.05
CA PHE A 166 -1.11 -15.80 0.63
C PHE A 166 -1.58 -14.65 -0.26
N ILE A 167 -1.46 -14.81 -1.58
CA ILE A 167 -1.99 -13.82 -2.55
C ILE A 167 -3.51 -13.68 -2.38
N ASN A 168 -4.23 -14.78 -2.20
CA ASN A 168 -5.68 -14.75 -1.95
C ASN A 168 -6.00 -14.03 -0.63
N TYR A 169 -5.28 -14.34 0.45
CA TYR A 169 -5.42 -13.68 1.76
C TYR A 169 -5.36 -12.16 1.67
N ILE A 170 -4.40 -11.61 0.90
CA ILE A 170 -4.24 -10.16 0.78
C ILE A 170 -5.25 -9.52 -0.18
N THR A 171 -5.81 -10.29 -1.11
CA THR A 171 -6.65 -9.76 -2.21
C THR A 171 -7.97 -9.20 -1.71
N LYS A 172 -8.70 -9.93 -0.87
CA LYS A 172 -10.00 -9.49 -0.35
C LYS A 172 -9.89 -8.21 0.47
N PRO A 173 -8.96 -8.06 1.45
CA PRO A 173 -8.74 -6.81 2.15
C PRO A 173 -8.48 -5.61 1.24
N ILE A 174 -7.68 -5.79 0.18
CA ILE A 174 -7.40 -4.73 -0.80
C ILE A 174 -8.69 -4.34 -1.53
N LEU A 175 -9.45 -5.32 -2.02
CA LEU A 175 -10.72 -5.08 -2.71
C LEU A 175 -11.75 -4.37 -1.81
N GLU A 176 -11.86 -4.75 -0.54
CA GLU A 176 -12.77 -4.10 0.42
C GLU A 176 -12.35 -2.65 0.70
N GLY A 177 -11.04 -2.39 0.85
CA GLY A 177 -10.50 -1.04 0.98
C GLY A 177 -10.80 -0.17 -0.23
N LEU A 178 -10.57 -0.69 -1.44
CA LEU A 178 -10.89 -0.01 -2.70
C LEU A 178 -12.40 0.22 -2.87
N ASN A 179 -13.22 -0.79 -2.57
CA ASN A 179 -14.69 -0.64 -2.62
C ASN A 179 -15.19 0.48 -1.70
N TYR A 180 -14.60 0.60 -0.50
CA TYR A 180 -14.90 1.69 0.42
C TYR A 180 -14.51 3.06 -0.17
N MET A 181 -13.33 3.18 -0.79
CA MET A 181 -12.89 4.42 -1.45
C MET A 181 -13.80 4.79 -2.62
N HIS A 182 -14.13 3.82 -3.48
CA HIS A 182 -14.99 4.05 -4.65
C HIS A 182 -16.40 4.50 -4.24
N LYS A 183 -16.98 3.93 -3.18
CA LYS A 183 -18.26 4.39 -2.59
C LYS A 183 -18.20 5.82 -2.06
N LYS A 184 -17.01 6.31 -1.69
CA LYS A 184 -16.76 7.70 -1.31
C LYS A 184 -16.33 8.59 -2.47
N HIS A 185 -16.45 8.11 -3.71
CA HIS A 185 -16.08 8.82 -4.95
C HIS A 185 -14.57 9.09 -5.10
N PHE A 186 -13.73 8.17 -4.62
CA PHE A 186 -12.28 8.26 -4.78
C PHE A 186 -11.71 7.03 -5.47
N LEU A 187 -10.82 7.25 -6.45
CA LEU A 187 -9.94 6.22 -7.00
C LEU A 187 -8.57 6.33 -6.33
N HIS A 188 -7.88 5.21 -6.14
CA HIS A 188 -6.53 5.19 -5.56
C HIS A 188 -5.46 5.58 -6.59
N LEU A 189 -5.52 5.00 -7.78
CA LEU A 189 -4.67 5.19 -8.96
C LEU A 189 -3.18 4.80 -8.81
N ASP A 190 -2.76 4.23 -7.67
CA ASP A 190 -1.38 3.75 -7.48
C ASP A 190 -1.33 2.46 -6.64
N ILE A 191 -2.21 1.50 -6.96
CA ILE A 191 -2.19 0.18 -6.32
C ILE A 191 -0.98 -0.60 -6.80
N LYS A 192 -0.07 -0.91 -5.85
CA LYS A 192 1.17 -1.67 -6.07
C LYS A 192 1.69 -2.21 -4.75
N LYS A 193 2.63 -3.15 -4.79
CA LYS A 193 3.25 -3.74 -3.58
C LYS A 193 3.79 -2.68 -2.60
N GLY A 194 4.39 -1.61 -3.12
CA GLY A 194 4.93 -0.52 -2.30
C GLY A 194 3.87 0.27 -1.51
N ASN A 195 2.60 0.19 -1.91
CA ASN A 195 1.49 0.92 -1.30
C ASN A 195 0.54 0.02 -0.49
N ILE A 196 0.98 -1.19 -0.15
CA ILE A 196 0.26 -2.15 0.68
C ILE A 196 1.18 -2.54 1.84
N ILE A 197 0.79 -2.25 3.08
CA ILE A 197 1.56 -2.58 4.29
C ILE A 197 0.92 -3.71 5.08
N LEU A 198 1.75 -4.38 5.89
CA LEU A 198 1.31 -5.32 6.93
C LEU A 198 1.57 -4.71 8.31
N ASN A 199 0.54 -4.68 9.14
CA ASN A 199 0.66 -4.24 10.52
C ASN A 199 1.14 -5.37 11.46
N ALA A 200 1.15 -5.12 12.78
CA ALA A 200 1.62 -6.09 13.76
C ALA A 200 0.79 -7.38 13.80
N GLU A 201 -0.49 -7.28 13.53
CA GLU A 201 -1.46 -8.39 13.48
C GLU A 201 -1.51 -9.06 12.09
N MET A 202 -0.55 -8.78 11.21
CA MET A 202 -0.51 -9.23 9.82
C MET A 202 -1.66 -8.71 8.94
N ASN A 203 -2.46 -7.75 9.41
CA ASN A 203 -3.52 -7.16 8.61
C ASN A 203 -2.96 -6.28 7.49
N ILE A 204 -3.62 -6.38 6.34
CA ILE A 204 -3.31 -5.56 5.16
C ILE A 204 -3.90 -4.16 5.32
N LYS A 205 -3.12 -3.14 4.97
CA LYS A 205 -3.58 -1.74 4.90
C LYS A 205 -3.08 -1.06 3.62
N LEU A 206 -3.98 -0.35 2.95
CA LEU A 206 -3.63 0.54 1.84
C LEU A 206 -3.01 1.83 2.38
N ILE A 207 -1.96 2.29 1.71
CA ILE A 207 -1.23 3.54 2.03
C ILE A 207 -1.01 4.38 0.77
N ASP A 208 -0.53 5.60 0.96
CA ASP A 208 -0.11 6.57 -0.07
C ASP A 208 -1.25 7.01 -1.01
N PHE A 209 -2.00 7.99 -0.54
CA PHE A 209 -3.15 8.58 -1.24
C PHE A 209 -2.78 9.82 -2.08
N SER A 210 -1.48 9.99 -2.40
CA SER A 210 -0.97 11.13 -3.20
C SER A 210 -1.49 11.15 -4.64
N SER A 211 -1.76 9.96 -5.18
CA SER A 211 -2.30 9.77 -6.53
C SER A 211 -3.83 9.74 -6.59
N THR A 212 -4.51 9.89 -5.47
CA THR A 212 -5.96 9.74 -5.37
C THR A 212 -6.71 10.75 -6.24
N PHE A 213 -7.67 10.27 -7.01
CA PHE A 213 -8.56 11.09 -7.82
C PHE A 213 -9.98 11.11 -7.25
N CYS A 214 -10.49 12.31 -6.94
CA CYS A 214 -11.86 12.50 -6.49
C CYS A 214 -12.77 12.77 -7.70
N PHE A 215 -13.82 11.97 -7.87
CA PHE A 215 -14.80 12.11 -8.95
C PHE A 215 -16.19 12.49 -8.45
N LYS A 216 -16.30 13.05 -7.25
CA LYS A 216 -17.58 13.44 -6.61
C LYS A 216 -18.41 14.40 -7.45
N ASP A 217 -17.75 15.31 -8.18
CA ASP A 217 -18.41 16.36 -8.96
C ASP A 217 -18.81 15.92 -10.38
N TYR A 218 -18.52 14.66 -10.74
CA TYR A 218 -18.83 14.09 -12.04
C TYR A 218 -20.08 13.21 -11.99
N GLN A 219 -20.84 13.20 -13.11
CA GLN A 219 -21.93 12.26 -13.29
C GLN A 219 -21.40 10.90 -13.80
N PRO A 220 -22.09 9.77 -13.55
CA PRO A 220 -21.63 8.44 -13.96
C PRO A 220 -21.34 8.30 -15.48
N ASN A 221 -22.07 9.02 -16.31
CA ASN A 221 -21.93 8.97 -17.78
C ASN A 221 -21.07 10.11 -18.36
N ASP A 222 -20.48 10.96 -17.52
CA ASP A 222 -19.55 11.96 -18.00
C ASP A 222 -18.34 11.31 -18.65
N LEU A 223 -17.95 11.78 -19.82
CA LEU A 223 -16.79 11.30 -20.56
C LEU A 223 -15.55 12.12 -20.16
N ILE A 224 -14.63 11.52 -19.45
CA ILE A 224 -13.39 12.16 -19.02
C ILE A 224 -12.15 11.36 -19.46
N ILE A 225 -11.01 12.04 -19.49
CA ILE A 225 -9.71 11.39 -19.53
C ILE A 225 -9.22 11.31 -18.09
N PHE A 226 -9.07 10.08 -17.56
CA PHE A 226 -8.51 9.90 -16.23
C PHE A 226 -7.04 10.33 -16.20
N PRO A 227 -6.58 10.95 -15.10
CA PRO A 227 -5.23 11.46 -15.03
C PRO A 227 -4.20 10.32 -15.07
N MET A 228 -3.13 10.51 -15.83
CA MET A 228 -1.98 9.61 -15.89
C MET A 228 -1.07 9.88 -14.67
N ILE A 229 -1.50 9.42 -13.50
CA ILE A 229 -0.82 9.58 -12.21
C ILE A 229 -0.58 8.17 -11.63
N GLY A 230 0.48 8.02 -10.84
CA GLY A 230 0.88 6.75 -10.25
C GLY A 230 2.03 6.08 -11.01
N THR A 231 2.11 4.77 -10.97
CA THR A 231 3.25 4.00 -11.48
C THR A 231 2.93 3.35 -12.82
N GLY A 232 3.64 3.74 -13.88
CA GLY A 232 3.31 3.43 -15.30
C GLY A 232 3.00 1.95 -15.59
N ARG A 233 3.81 1.02 -15.07
CA ARG A 233 3.61 -0.43 -15.31
C ARG A 233 2.31 -1.00 -14.74
N TYR A 234 1.64 -0.26 -13.86
CA TYR A 234 0.35 -0.63 -13.26
C TYR A 234 -0.84 0.06 -13.93
N MET A 235 -0.57 0.99 -14.85
CA MET A 235 -1.60 1.72 -15.58
C MET A 235 -2.21 0.86 -16.69
N PRO A 236 -3.54 0.84 -16.82
CA PRO A 236 -4.21 0.13 -17.90
C PRO A 236 -4.10 0.87 -19.24
N PRO A 237 -4.37 0.18 -20.37
CA PRO A 237 -4.24 0.75 -21.70
C PRO A 237 -5.01 2.06 -21.90
N GLU A 238 -6.23 2.16 -21.38
CA GLU A 238 -7.08 3.35 -21.53
C GLU A 238 -6.49 4.59 -20.88
N VAL A 239 -5.75 4.43 -19.76
CA VAL A 239 -5.06 5.55 -19.09
C VAL A 239 -3.82 5.96 -19.88
N LEU A 240 -3.00 5.01 -20.30
CA LEU A 240 -1.79 5.26 -21.09
C LEU A 240 -2.11 5.88 -22.46
N ASN A 241 -3.18 5.44 -23.11
CA ASN A 241 -3.67 5.97 -24.38
C ASN A 241 -4.52 7.25 -24.25
N LYS A 242 -4.73 7.76 -23.01
CA LYS A 242 -5.55 8.93 -22.73
C LYS A 242 -6.95 8.82 -23.33
N THR A 243 -7.55 7.65 -23.27
CA THR A 243 -8.88 7.36 -23.80
C THR A 243 -9.95 8.07 -22.97
N LYS A 244 -10.91 8.72 -23.63
CA LYS A 244 -12.12 9.21 -22.94
C LYS A 244 -12.98 8.02 -22.56
N MET A 245 -13.33 7.93 -21.30
CA MET A 245 -14.21 6.89 -20.78
C MET A 245 -15.23 7.46 -19.79
N GLU A 246 -16.37 6.79 -19.65
CA GLU A 246 -17.38 7.19 -18.68
C GLU A 246 -16.87 6.99 -17.25
N VAL A 247 -17.18 7.95 -16.37
CA VAL A 247 -16.73 7.97 -14.96
C VAL A 247 -17.14 6.71 -14.21
N LYS A 248 -18.28 6.12 -14.51
CA LYS A 248 -18.76 4.86 -13.89
C LYS A 248 -17.79 3.68 -14.05
N TYR A 249 -16.91 3.72 -15.05
CA TYR A 249 -15.88 2.69 -15.25
C TYR A 249 -14.56 2.99 -14.55
N GLY A 250 -14.39 4.18 -13.96
CA GLY A 250 -13.14 4.63 -13.35
C GLY A 250 -12.57 3.64 -12.33
N GLY A 251 -13.41 3.01 -11.50
CA GLY A 251 -12.98 2.01 -10.52
C GLY A 251 -12.27 0.80 -11.11
N LYS A 252 -12.46 0.51 -12.40
CA LYS A 252 -11.79 -0.59 -13.10
C LYS A 252 -10.30 -0.33 -13.37
N ILE A 253 -9.86 0.93 -13.24
CA ILE A 253 -8.43 1.31 -13.28
C ILE A 253 -7.70 0.69 -12.07
N ASP A 254 -8.26 0.84 -10.86
CA ASP A 254 -7.69 0.23 -9.64
C ASP A 254 -7.74 -1.30 -9.69
N VAL A 255 -8.78 -1.89 -10.30
CA VAL A 255 -8.88 -3.35 -10.50
C VAL A 255 -7.76 -3.87 -11.40
N TYR A 256 -7.44 -3.16 -12.48
CA TYR A 256 -6.32 -3.52 -13.35
C TYR A 256 -4.98 -3.45 -12.60
N ALA A 257 -4.75 -2.36 -11.88
CA ALA A 257 -3.53 -2.18 -11.07
C ALA A 257 -3.40 -3.28 -9.99
N LEU A 258 -4.51 -3.70 -9.39
CA LEU A 258 -4.54 -4.88 -8.50
C LEU A 258 -4.14 -6.15 -9.28
N GLY A 259 -4.72 -6.40 -10.45
CA GLY A 259 -4.35 -7.54 -11.30
C GLY A 259 -2.85 -7.58 -11.60
N VAL A 260 -2.24 -6.43 -11.97
CA VAL A 260 -0.78 -6.31 -12.17
C VAL A 260 -0.01 -6.63 -10.88
N THR A 261 -0.50 -6.15 -9.73
CA THR A 261 0.11 -6.41 -8.43
C THR A 261 0.12 -7.89 -8.10
N LEU A 262 -1.01 -8.57 -8.24
CA LEU A 262 -1.15 -10.00 -7.95
C LEU A 262 -0.33 -10.86 -8.91
N TYR A 263 -0.33 -10.51 -10.21
CA TYR A 263 0.51 -11.19 -11.21
C TYR A 263 1.99 -11.06 -10.84
N ASN A 264 2.44 -9.87 -10.47
CA ASN A 264 3.83 -9.64 -10.07
C ASN A 264 4.19 -10.37 -8.77
N LEU A 265 3.27 -10.51 -7.82
CA LEU A 265 3.45 -11.30 -6.60
C LEU A 265 3.57 -12.80 -6.90
N ALA A 266 2.81 -13.31 -7.85
CA ALA A 266 2.81 -14.72 -8.23
C ALA A 266 4.02 -15.12 -9.07
N PHE A 267 4.47 -14.25 -9.98
CA PHE A 267 5.44 -14.62 -11.02
C PHE A 267 6.77 -13.84 -10.94
N GLY A 268 6.87 -12.81 -10.09
CA GLY A 268 8.06 -11.95 -9.98
C GLY A 268 8.29 -11.02 -11.18
N ILE A 269 7.44 -11.08 -12.20
CA ILE A 269 7.52 -10.29 -13.44
C ILE A 269 6.21 -9.50 -13.65
N TYR A 270 6.22 -8.53 -14.56
CA TYR A 270 5.01 -7.80 -14.95
C TYR A 270 4.27 -8.50 -16.09
N PRO A 271 2.92 -8.45 -16.10
CA PRO A 271 2.12 -9.03 -17.19
C PRO A 271 2.42 -8.35 -18.53
N TYR A 272 2.01 -9.01 -19.61
CA TYR A 272 2.18 -8.50 -20.97
C TYR A 272 3.63 -8.20 -21.39
N GLY A 273 4.64 -8.77 -20.73
CA GLY A 273 6.05 -8.50 -21.03
C GLY A 273 6.53 -7.10 -20.65
N LEU A 274 5.79 -6.35 -19.83
CA LEU A 274 6.15 -4.98 -19.40
C LEU A 274 7.46 -4.90 -18.59
N SER A 275 8.00 -6.04 -18.13
CA SER A 275 9.30 -6.10 -17.48
C SER A 275 10.44 -5.59 -18.39
N ASN A 276 10.31 -5.74 -19.68
CA ASN A 276 11.32 -5.40 -20.69
C ASN A 276 11.27 -3.92 -21.14
N ILE A 277 10.30 -3.14 -20.61
CA ILE A 277 10.13 -1.74 -20.95
C ILE A 277 10.57 -0.87 -19.76
N LYS A 278 11.25 0.25 -20.02
CA LYS A 278 11.63 1.19 -18.97
C LYS A 278 10.41 1.73 -18.22
N ALA A 279 10.52 1.90 -16.91
CA ALA A 279 9.40 2.25 -16.04
C ALA A 279 8.77 3.63 -16.33
N ASP A 280 9.50 4.52 -16.98
CA ASP A 280 9.12 5.89 -17.34
C ASP A 280 8.77 6.08 -18.83
N ASP A 281 8.86 5.01 -19.62
CA ASP A 281 8.52 5.04 -21.06
C ASP A 281 7.04 4.71 -21.30
N TYR A 282 6.18 5.65 -20.93
CA TYR A 282 4.72 5.51 -21.03
C TYR A 282 4.23 5.29 -22.47
N THR A 283 4.87 5.94 -23.43
CA THR A 283 4.53 5.81 -24.87
C THR A 283 4.76 4.39 -25.34
N LYS A 284 5.96 3.86 -25.07
CA LYS A 284 6.28 2.48 -25.46
C LYS A 284 5.43 1.45 -24.72
N MET A 285 5.06 1.71 -23.44
CA MET A 285 4.12 0.85 -22.72
C MET A 285 2.74 0.84 -23.39
N ALA A 286 2.22 2.01 -23.79
CA ALA A 286 0.93 2.13 -24.47
C ALA A 286 0.92 1.35 -25.78
N GLU A 287 1.92 1.59 -26.65
CA GLU A 287 2.07 0.90 -27.93
C GLU A 287 2.17 -0.63 -27.74
N HIS A 288 2.98 -1.07 -26.79
CA HIS A 288 3.18 -2.48 -26.50
C HIS A 288 1.90 -3.15 -26.00
N LEU A 289 1.19 -2.53 -25.05
CA LEU A 289 -0.06 -3.08 -24.51
C LEU A 289 -1.14 -3.23 -25.59
N ASN A 290 -1.15 -2.44 -26.66
CA ASN A 290 -2.14 -2.57 -27.71
C ASN A 290 -2.06 -3.93 -28.42
N THR A 291 -0.87 -4.52 -28.52
CA THR A 291 -0.63 -5.78 -29.27
C THR A 291 -0.29 -6.98 -28.38
N ALA A 292 0.31 -6.76 -27.20
CA ALA A 292 0.77 -7.83 -26.33
C ALA A 292 -0.36 -8.74 -25.82
N ASN A 293 -0.10 -10.03 -25.73
CA ASN A 293 -1.00 -11.00 -25.13
C ASN A 293 -0.66 -11.24 -23.65
N LEU A 294 -1.67 -11.58 -22.84
CA LEU A 294 -1.46 -12.03 -21.48
C LEU A 294 -1.03 -13.49 -21.48
N GLU A 295 0.22 -13.70 -21.10
CA GLU A 295 0.82 -15.03 -20.98
C GLU A 295 1.12 -15.34 -19.52
N PHE A 296 1.19 -16.62 -19.17
CA PHE A 296 1.53 -17.09 -17.83
C PHE A 296 2.79 -17.96 -17.91
N PRO A 297 3.79 -17.72 -17.00
CA PRO A 297 5.00 -18.55 -16.95
C PRO A 297 4.67 -20.01 -16.66
N ARG A 298 5.15 -20.93 -17.51
CA ARG A 298 4.84 -22.37 -17.40
C ARG A 298 5.55 -23.09 -16.25
N ASN A 299 6.58 -22.47 -15.72
CA ASN A 299 7.38 -23.02 -14.60
C ASN A 299 6.80 -22.74 -13.21
N ILE A 300 5.68 -22.00 -13.14
CA ILE A 300 5.00 -21.67 -11.87
C ILE A 300 3.55 -22.11 -12.02
N GLU A 301 3.15 -23.07 -11.20
CA GLU A 301 1.79 -23.58 -11.19
C GLU A 301 0.89 -22.67 -10.36
N ILE A 302 -0.25 -22.29 -10.91
CA ILE A 302 -1.34 -21.60 -10.25
C ILE A 302 -2.65 -22.34 -10.52
N SER A 303 -3.64 -22.16 -9.66
CA SER A 303 -4.95 -22.75 -9.88
C SER A 303 -5.65 -22.12 -11.10
N ARG A 304 -6.50 -22.90 -11.77
CA ARG A 304 -7.34 -22.39 -12.87
C ARG A 304 -8.25 -21.24 -12.41
N LYS A 305 -8.68 -21.25 -11.13
CA LYS A 305 -9.49 -20.17 -10.57
C LYS A 305 -8.70 -18.88 -10.49
N PHE A 306 -7.45 -18.92 -10.01
CA PHE A 306 -6.59 -17.75 -9.92
C PHE A 306 -6.20 -17.24 -11.32
N GLU A 307 -5.86 -18.12 -12.25
CA GLU A 307 -5.61 -17.72 -13.62
C GLU A 307 -6.80 -16.98 -14.24
N ASN A 308 -8.02 -17.51 -14.06
CA ASN A 308 -9.23 -16.86 -14.55
C ASN A 308 -9.46 -15.48 -13.89
N PHE A 309 -9.22 -15.35 -12.59
CA PHE A 309 -9.30 -14.08 -11.88
C PHE A 309 -8.30 -13.05 -12.44
N LEU A 310 -7.04 -13.46 -12.67
CA LEU A 310 -6.03 -12.61 -13.29
C LEU A 310 -6.43 -12.18 -14.72
N ARG A 311 -6.96 -13.08 -15.53
CA ARG A 311 -7.45 -12.75 -16.89
C ARG A 311 -8.57 -11.71 -16.86
N LYS A 312 -9.47 -11.78 -15.89
CA LYS A 312 -10.62 -10.86 -15.74
C LYS A 312 -10.20 -9.50 -15.16
N THR A 313 -9.26 -9.47 -14.24
CA THR A 313 -8.75 -8.21 -13.67
C THR A 313 -7.78 -7.49 -14.63
N LEU A 314 -7.00 -8.24 -15.40
CA LEU A 314 -6.05 -7.73 -16.39
C LEU A 314 -6.67 -7.53 -17.80
N GLU A 315 -7.97 -7.74 -17.98
CA GLU A 315 -8.66 -7.50 -19.26
C GLU A 315 -8.38 -6.07 -19.75
N LYS A 316 -7.90 -5.96 -21.02
CA LYS A 316 -7.54 -4.65 -21.61
C LYS A 316 -8.77 -3.81 -21.94
N ASP A 317 -9.84 -4.45 -22.41
CA ASP A 317 -11.12 -3.78 -22.60
C ASP A 317 -11.76 -3.47 -21.25
N TYR A 318 -11.70 -2.21 -20.84
CA TYR A 318 -12.25 -1.78 -19.56
C TYR A 318 -13.76 -2.05 -19.42
N ILE A 319 -14.51 -2.18 -20.52
CA ILE A 319 -15.94 -2.53 -20.46
C ILE A 319 -16.09 -3.98 -19.95
N LYS A 320 -15.27 -4.90 -20.45
CA LYS A 320 -15.29 -6.33 -20.09
C LYS A 320 -14.53 -6.66 -18.81
N ARG A 321 -13.60 -5.78 -18.39
CA ARG A 321 -12.84 -5.95 -17.15
C ARG A 321 -13.76 -6.01 -15.96
N TYR A 322 -13.41 -6.80 -14.97
CA TYR A 322 -14.10 -6.85 -13.69
C TYR A 322 -14.24 -5.46 -13.04
N SER A 323 -15.41 -5.20 -12.48
CA SER A 323 -15.59 -4.17 -11.46
C SER A 323 -15.10 -4.69 -10.10
N ILE A 324 -14.97 -3.80 -9.11
CA ILE A 324 -14.68 -4.22 -7.71
C ILE A 324 -15.73 -5.21 -7.21
N LYS A 325 -17.00 -5.01 -7.56
CA LYS A 325 -18.09 -5.93 -7.17
C LYS A 325 -17.88 -7.31 -7.78
N ASP A 326 -17.60 -7.39 -9.08
CA ASP A 326 -17.35 -8.67 -9.76
C ASP A 326 -16.14 -9.38 -9.13
N ALA A 327 -15.07 -8.65 -8.82
CA ALA A 327 -13.87 -9.19 -8.20
C ALA A 327 -14.14 -9.74 -6.78
N LEU A 328 -14.94 -9.04 -5.96
CA LEU A 328 -15.34 -9.52 -4.63
C LEU A 328 -16.25 -10.77 -4.68
N GLU A 329 -17.05 -10.91 -5.74
CA GLU A 329 -17.94 -12.06 -5.94
C GLU A 329 -17.25 -13.25 -6.62
N ASP A 330 -16.00 -13.11 -7.07
CA ASP A 330 -15.28 -14.17 -7.78
C ASP A 330 -15.05 -15.38 -6.87
N PRO A 331 -15.29 -16.63 -7.38
CA PRO A 331 -15.13 -17.86 -6.61
C PRO A 331 -13.72 -18.09 -6.05
N TRP A 332 -12.69 -17.51 -6.67
CA TRP A 332 -11.33 -17.58 -6.16
C TRP A 332 -11.18 -16.71 -4.89
N VAL A 333 -11.71 -15.50 -4.91
CA VAL A 333 -11.67 -14.57 -3.75
C VAL A 333 -12.53 -15.11 -2.60
N LYS A 334 -13.76 -15.59 -2.89
CA LYS A 334 -14.66 -16.17 -1.88
C LYS A 334 -14.13 -17.47 -1.27
N GLY A 335 -13.27 -18.18 -1.96
CA GLY A 335 -12.64 -19.40 -1.44
C GLY A 335 -11.83 -19.16 -0.17
N TRP A 336 -11.36 -17.94 0.07
CA TRP A 336 -10.67 -17.55 1.31
C TRP A 336 -11.62 -17.45 2.51
N ASP A 337 -12.86 -17.06 2.33
CA ASP A 337 -13.81 -16.84 3.43
C ASP A 337 -14.01 -18.11 4.26
N ILE A 338 -14.11 -19.26 3.60
CA ILE A 338 -14.24 -20.56 4.25
C ILE A 338 -13.01 -20.86 5.14
N ILE A 339 -11.81 -20.55 4.63
CA ILE A 339 -10.54 -20.78 5.36
C ILE A 339 -10.39 -19.80 6.53
N SER A 340 -10.78 -18.55 6.34
CA SER A 340 -10.63 -17.50 7.37
C SER A 340 -11.63 -17.68 8.51
N GLU A 341 -12.89 -17.98 8.23
CA GLU A 341 -13.91 -18.21 9.25
C GLU A 341 -13.60 -19.41 10.16
N GLU A 342 -13.09 -20.51 9.58
CA GLU A 342 -12.64 -21.66 10.36
C GLU A 342 -11.46 -21.31 11.29
N LYS A 343 -10.59 -20.37 10.92
CA LYS A 343 -9.37 -20.04 11.63
C LYS A 343 -9.50 -18.87 12.59
N GLU A 344 -10.33 -17.87 12.28
CA GLU A 344 -10.68 -16.81 13.23
C GLU A 344 -11.38 -17.36 14.46
N ASN A 345 -12.29 -18.31 14.27
CA ASN A 345 -13.01 -18.98 15.35
C ASN A 345 -12.12 -19.82 16.29
N THR A 346 -10.89 -20.14 15.86
CA THR A 346 -9.95 -20.96 16.63
C THR A 346 -8.77 -20.18 17.20
N GLY A 347 -8.64 -18.86 16.92
CA GLY A 347 -7.49 -18.03 17.32
C GLY A 347 -6.18 -18.44 16.65
N ILE A 348 -6.22 -19.22 15.57
CA ILE A 348 -5.07 -19.83 14.90
C ILE A 348 -4.66 -19.02 13.64
N LEU A 349 -5.38 -17.98 13.25
CA LEU A 349 -5.16 -17.25 12.00
C LEU A 349 -3.74 -16.68 11.90
N GLU A 350 -3.21 -16.08 12.97
CA GLU A 350 -1.84 -15.54 12.98
C GLU A 350 -0.80 -16.66 12.78
N ASN A 351 -0.93 -17.76 13.51
CA ASN A 351 -0.04 -18.91 13.37
C ASN A 351 -0.15 -19.57 11.99
N PHE A 352 -1.33 -19.57 11.40
CA PHE A 352 -1.55 -20.07 10.04
C PHE A 352 -0.88 -19.18 8.99
N ILE A 353 -0.97 -17.86 9.11
CA ILE A 353 -0.28 -16.91 8.21
C ILE A 353 1.23 -17.05 8.36
N ILE A 354 1.74 -17.17 9.59
CA ILE A 354 3.16 -17.45 9.85
C ILE A 354 3.58 -18.77 9.22
N LYS A 355 2.74 -19.80 9.31
CA LYS A 355 2.99 -21.09 8.68
C LYS A 355 2.98 -21.02 7.16
N LEU A 356 2.03 -20.29 6.55
CA LEU A 356 2.01 -20.06 5.10
C LEU A 356 3.30 -19.40 4.62
N ILE A 357 3.80 -18.40 5.36
CA ILE A 357 5.07 -17.73 5.06
C ILE A 357 6.23 -18.71 5.17
N SER A 358 6.26 -19.57 6.21
CA SER A 358 7.32 -20.56 6.39
C SER A 358 7.26 -21.69 5.35
N ASP A 359 6.06 -22.10 4.93
CA ASP A 359 5.86 -23.09 3.87
C ASP A 359 6.31 -22.54 2.51
N ASP A 360 6.06 -21.24 2.24
CA ASP A 360 6.58 -20.56 1.05
C ASP A 360 8.12 -20.54 1.04
N ILE A 361 8.75 -20.27 2.18
CA ILE A 361 10.21 -20.32 2.33
C ILE A 361 10.73 -21.75 2.08
N SER A 362 10.07 -22.77 2.60
CA SER A 362 10.50 -24.17 2.45
C SER A 362 10.39 -24.67 1.02
N LYS A 363 9.32 -24.33 0.31
CA LYS A 363 9.13 -24.68 -1.10
C LYS A 363 10.18 -24.02 -1.99
N PHE A 364 10.49 -22.74 -1.76
CA PHE A 364 11.52 -22.04 -2.52
C PHE A 364 12.90 -22.68 -2.37
N ASN A 365 13.26 -23.09 -1.16
CA ASN A 365 14.55 -23.78 -0.93
C ASN A 365 14.65 -25.14 -1.66
N GLN A 366 13.53 -25.74 -2.08
CA GLN A 366 13.50 -26.92 -2.94
C GLN A 366 13.73 -26.60 -4.44
N TYR A 367 13.38 -25.38 -4.88
CA TYR A 367 13.59 -24.94 -6.28
C TYR A 367 15.00 -24.42 -6.56
N ILE A 368 15.80 -24.10 -5.51
CA ILE A 368 17.19 -23.62 -5.63
C ILE A 368 18.21 -24.79 -5.61
N LYS A 369 17.79 -25.96 -5.19
CA LYS A 369 18.61 -27.19 -5.25
C LYS A 369 18.43 -27.88 -6.61
#